data_60f025747236f461918e31403facbbd3
#
_entry.id   60f025747236f461918e31403facbbd3
#
_cell.length_a   1.000
_cell.length_b   1.000
_cell.length_c   1.000
_cell.angle_alpha   90.00
_cell.angle_beta   90.00
_cell.angle_gamma   90.00
#
_symmetry.space_group_name_H-M   'P 1'
#
loop_
_entity.id
_entity.type
_entity.pdbx_description
1 polymer ?
#
loop_
_entity_poly.entity_id
_entity_poly.type
_entity_poly.pdbx_seq_one_letter_code
_entity_poly.pdbx_strand_id
1 'polypeptide(L)'
;MLSSVRSRVLAVAAVVLCGSSCTVANSPSGDAGDAGSTLRVVLAQEPPTLEPCEASLTSTGVVVRSNISEPLLERDAGTGDLRPLLATAWRQTAPTTWTFDLRGGVTFHNGQPFTAQDAAFSIDRAVNSDLQCNVDGYVFDDEEKLGLEVNGDAGLTVHTTKPDPILPLRLSFVEMVPRATSTTAKVREPVGTGPYAIESWETGVSITLRRNENYWGEAPAFPAARYVWRSEPSVRAAMITRGEADLATTLNPEDATEENSVAYPNNETTALRLDGREAPLDDIRVRKAIGLAVDRDGIVGTLLAGLAEPAAQLIPDGVVGFNPTLKAAAYDPEAARALIREAAADGVPVDRKITLVARNTQFPRVAETAEALQYELAQVGLNVQIQMADTAAHLEYQLRPFPTGVGPIALLIMHGNQAGDAAFTTSQYLRAGGPQSTFGTPELDAKIAEAGGLAGPARQDAFAAIFADQNDSVAQYVHLAHMRGLLGISPSVRYQPDSATGDEMHLAAVRPAAAGEAR
;
A
#
# COMPACT_ATOMS: atom_id res chain seq x y z
N MET A 1 -76.83 -9.75 36.20
CA MET A 1 -77.91 -8.85 35.66
C MET A 1 -77.55 -8.66 34.21
N LEU A 2 -78.27 -9.40 33.37
CA LEU A 2 -79.25 -8.99 32.39
C LEU A 2 -78.69 -8.02 31.37
N SER A 3 -78.44 -8.52 30.20
CA SER A 3 -79.22 -8.60 28.93
C SER A 3 -78.89 -7.36 28.08
N SER A 4 -78.72 -7.41 26.78
CA SER A 4 -79.56 -7.96 25.75
C SER A 4 -78.87 -8.05 24.39
N VAL A 5 -79.21 -9.11 23.74
CA VAL A 5 -79.06 -9.44 22.34
C VAL A 5 -79.72 -8.39 21.44
N ARG A 6 -79.16 -8.07 20.29
CA ARG A 6 -79.90 -7.84 19.03
C ARG A 6 -79.03 -8.13 17.81
N SER A 7 -79.42 -9.16 17.12
CA SER A 7 -79.08 -9.54 15.74
C SER A 7 -79.54 -8.51 14.71
N ARG A 8 -78.79 -8.29 13.64
CA ARG A 8 -79.27 -7.96 12.28
C ARG A 8 -78.23 -8.30 11.24
N VAL A 9 -78.43 -9.38 10.55
CA VAL A 9 -78.74 -9.53 9.12
C VAL A 9 -77.63 -9.11 8.12
N LEU A 10 -77.20 -10.16 7.37
CA LEU A 10 -76.36 -10.20 6.22
C LEU A 10 -76.62 -9.14 5.15
N ALA A 11 -75.58 -8.59 4.58
CA ALA A 11 -75.49 -8.19 3.17
C ALA A 11 -74.12 -8.64 2.61
N VAL A 12 -74.18 -9.60 1.70
CA VAL A 12 -73.08 -10.09 0.91
C VAL A 12 -72.83 -9.07 -0.19
N ALA A 13 -71.70 -8.37 -0.13
CA ALA A 13 -71.18 -7.59 -1.24
C ALA A 13 -69.86 -8.26 -1.72
N ALA A 14 -69.97 -8.85 -2.91
CA ALA A 14 -68.77 -9.38 -3.61
C ALA A 14 -67.92 -8.23 -4.06
N VAL A 15 -66.75 -8.07 -3.42
CA VAL A 15 -65.69 -7.18 -3.88
C VAL A 15 -64.69 -8.01 -4.72
N VAL A 16 -64.74 -7.75 -6.02
CA VAL A 16 -63.70 -8.21 -6.97
C VAL A 16 -62.37 -7.52 -6.59
N LEU A 17 -61.44 -8.25 -5.98
CA LEU A 17 -60.08 -7.81 -5.80
C LEU A 17 -59.33 -7.90 -7.14
N CYS A 18 -59.21 -6.76 -7.84
CA CYS A 18 -58.18 -6.59 -8.83
C CYS A 18 -56.82 -6.56 -8.09
N GLY A 19 -56.09 -7.65 -8.15
CA GLY A 19 -54.72 -7.73 -7.69
C GLY A 19 -53.83 -6.84 -8.56
N SER A 20 -53.57 -5.61 -8.13
CA SER A 20 -52.47 -4.81 -8.63
C SER A 20 -51.18 -5.35 -8.00
N SER A 21 -50.51 -6.27 -8.70
CA SER A 21 -49.13 -6.61 -8.41
C SER A 21 -48.27 -5.37 -8.68
N CYS A 22 -47.96 -4.61 -7.64
CA CYS A 22 -46.84 -3.70 -7.68
C CYS A 22 -45.55 -4.54 -7.79
N THR A 23 -45.17 -4.89 -9.01
CA THR A 23 -43.79 -5.17 -9.31
C THR A 23 -43.07 -3.85 -9.12
N VAL A 24 -42.33 -3.73 -8.00
CA VAL A 24 -41.26 -2.76 -7.91
C VAL A 24 -40.23 -3.19 -8.95
N ALA A 25 -40.35 -2.64 -10.14
CA ALA A 25 -39.27 -2.65 -11.11
C ALA A 25 -38.18 -1.75 -10.55
N ASN A 26 -37.29 -2.36 -9.75
CA ASN A 26 -35.97 -1.84 -9.55
C ASN A 26 -35.24 -2.10 -10.87
N SER A 27 -35.55 -1.32 -11.89
CA SER A 27 -34.66 -1.17 -13.02
C SER A 27 -33.50 -0.31 -12.51
N PRO A 28 -32.30 -0.84 -12.40
CA PRO A 28 -31.17 0.04 -12.44
C PRO A 28 -31.28 0.74 -13.80
N SER A 29 -31.44 2.05 -13.79
CA SER A 29 -31.14 2.87 -14.95
C SER A 29 -29.63 2.77 -15.17
N GLY A 30 -29.20 1.61 -15.64
CA GLY A 30 -27.92 1.42 -16.26
C GLY A 30 -28.05 2.13 -17.61
N ASP A 31 -27.29 3.18 -17.78
CA ASP A 31 -26.99 3.75 -19.07
C ASP A 31 -26.44 2.64 -19.98
N ALA A 32 -27.34 1.95 -20.68
CA ALA A 32 -26.99 0.95 -21.69
C ALA A 32 -26.42 1.61 -22.98
N GLY A 33 -26.14 2.93 -22.91
CA GLY A 33 -25.63 3.72 -24.02
C GLY A 33 -24.11 3.90 -24.05
N ASP A 34 -23.37 3.51 -23.00
CA ASP A 34 -21.96 3.88 -22.85
C ASP A 34 -21.01 2.72 -22.48
N ALA A 35 -21.41 1.48 -22.74
CA ALA A 35 -20.66 0.27 -22.38
C ALA A 35 -19.27 0.12 -23.08
N GLY A 36 -18.88 1.06 -23.93
CA GLY A 36 -17.60 1.10 -24.63
C GLY A 36 -16.80 2.39 -24.43
N SER A 37 -17.36 3.40 -23.73
CA SER A 37 -16.73 4.71 -23.58
C SER A 37 -16.24 4.99 -22.15
N THR A 38 -16.76 4.30 -21.14
CA THR A 38 -16.38 4.52 -19.73
C THR A 38 -15.68 3.30 -19.15
N LEU A 39 -14.47 3.49 -18.63
CA LEU A 39 -13.74 2.48 -17.87
C LEU A 39 -14.34 2.39 -16.45
N ARG A 40 -14.79 1.21 -16.05
CA ARG A 40 -15.47 0.99 -14.76
C ARG A 40 -14.54 0.28 -13.78
N VAL A 41 -14.22 0.97 -12.69
CA VAL A 41 -13.30 0.47 -11.65
C VAL A 41 -14.05 0.29 -10.34
N VAL A 42 -13.92 -0.88 -9.71
CA VAL A 42 -14.49 -1.12 -8.39
C VAL A 42 -13.38 -1.26 -7.34
N LEU A 43 -13.40 -0.39 -6.35
CA LEU A 43 -12.48 -0.35 -5.22
C LEU A 43 -13.07 -1.10 -4.02
N ALA A 44 -12.22 -1.47 -3.04
CA ALA A 44 -12.66 -2.05 -1.78
C ALA A 44 -13.39 -1.04 -0.89
N GLN A 45 -12.99 0.23 -0.94
CA GLN A 45 -13.57 1.32 -0.16
C GLN A 45 -13.49 2.65 -0.91
N GLU A 46 -14.33 3.61 -0.49
CA GLU A 46 -14.23 4.99 -0.95
C GLU A 46 -12.89 5.60 -0.54
N PRO A 47 -12.18 6.33 -1.42
CA PRO A 47 -11.05 7.14 -1.00
C PRO A 47 -11.47 8.15 0.07
N PRO A 48 -10.72 8.27 1.19
CA PRO A 48 -11.07 9.21 2.24
C PRO A 48 -10.89 10.67 1.79
N THR A 49 -10.07 10.87 0.78
CA THR A 49 -9.73 12.18 0.20
C THR A 49 -9.25 12.00 -1.23
N LEU A 50 -9.26 13.06 -2.02
CA LEU A 50 -8.56 13.17 -3.31
C LEU A 50 -7.48 14.26 -3.26
N GLU A 51 -7.08 14.70 -2.07
CA GLU A 51 -5.98 15.64 -1.88
C GLU A 51 -4.67 15.08 -2.46
N PRO A 52 -3.99 15.78 -3.38
CA PRO A 52 -2.78 15.30 -4.02
C PRO A 52 -1.64 14.98 -3.04
N CYS A 53 -1.47 15.76 -1.98
CA CYS A 53 -0.43 15.50 -0.98
C CYS A 53 -0.77 14.34 -0.01
N GLU A 54 -1.94 13.73 -0.17
CA GLU A 54 -2.36 12.49 0.48
C GLU A 54 -2.31 11.28 -0.49
N ALA A 55 -1.77 11.45 -1.69
CA ALA A 55 -1.78 10.42 -2.73
C ALA A 55 -0.91 9.19 -2.41
N SER A 56 -0.09 9.25 -1.35
CA SER A 56 0.60 8.07 -0.80
C SER A 56 -0.33 7.13 0.00
N LEU A 57 -1.57 7.54 0.32
CA LEU A 57 -2.59 6.62 0.85
C LEU A 57 -3.13 5.75 -0.30
N THR A 58 -3.12 4.44 -0.12
CA THR A 58 -3.46 3.45 -1.17
C THR A 58 -4.74 3.78 -1.93
N SER A 59 -5.88 3.96 -1.25
CA SER A 59 -7.16 4.22 -1.92
C SER A 59 -7.25 5.60 -2.59
N THR A 60 -6.49 6.59 -2.10
CA THR A 60 -6.37 7.91 -2.72
C THR A 60 -5.43 7.84 -3.93
N GLY A 61 -4.28 7.19 -3.79
CA GLY A 61 -3.28 7.04 -4.84
C GLY A 61 -3.82 6.41 -6.11
N VAL A 62 -4.58 5.33 -5.98
CA VAL A 62 -5.22 4.62 -7.11
C VAL A 62 -6.10 5.54 -7.98
N VAL A 63 -6.65 6.60 -7.40
CA VAL A 63 -7.47 7.58 -8.15
C VAL A 63 -6.65 8.78 -8.60
N VAL A 64 -5.77 9.31 -7.74
CA VAL A 64 -5.11 10.61 -7.93
C VAL A 64 -3.80 10.49 -8.70
N ARG A 65 -2.91 9.58 -8.26
CA ARG A 65 -1.55 9.48 -8.82
C ARG A 65 -1.60 9.05 -10.28
N SER A 66 -0.83 9.73 -11.11
CA SER A 66 -0.70 9.47 -12.55
C SER A 66 -2.00 9.50 -13.35
N ASN A 67 -3.14 9.74 -12.70
CA ASN A 67 -4.43 9.91 -13.36
C ASN A 67 -4.90 11.36 -13.34
N ILE A 68 -4.92 12.00 -12.15
CA ILE A 68 -5.35 13.40 -11.99
C ILE A 68 -4.14 14.30 -11.85
N SER A 69 -3.20 13.94 -10.98
CA SER A 69 -1.97 14.69 -10.70
C SER A 69 -0.75 13.86 -11.06
N GLU A 70 0.33 14.54 -11.42
CA GLU A 70 1.59 13.92 -11.79
C GLU A 70 2.72 14.53 -10.97
N PRO A 71 3.71 13.73 -10.52
CA PRO A 71 4.93 14.22 -9.89
C PRO A 71 5.95 14.69 -10.93
N LEU A 72 7.11 15.18 -10.49
CA LEU A 72 8.21 15.53 -11.40
C LEU A 72 8.79 14.31 -12.13
N LEU A 73 8.81 13.18 -11.47
CA LEU A 73 9.47 11.93 -11.89
C LEU A 73 8.55 10.78 -11.54
N GLU A 74 8.58 9.75 -12.35
CA GLU A 74 7.88 8.49 -12.11
C GLU A 74 8.91 7.39 -11.79
N ARG A 75 8.60 6.53 -10.84
CA ARG A 75 9.37 5.32 -10.60
C ARG A 75 8.81 4.19 -11.46
N ASP A 76 9.65 3.59 -12.29
CA ASP A 76 9.30 2.36 -12.98
C ASP A 76 9.09 1.22 -11.98
N ALA A 77 7.90 0.65 -11.96
CA ALA A 77 7.53 -0.37 -10.98
C ALA A 77 8.24 -1.73 -11.22
N GLY A 78 8.70 -1.99 -12.45
CA GLY A 78 9.39 -3.23 -12.80
C GLY A 78 10.89 -3.18 -12.55
N THR A 79 11.55 -2.05 -12.85
CA THR A 79 13.01 -1.91 -12.71
C THR A 79 13.44 -1.13 -11.48
N GLY A 80 12.54 -0.34 -10.89
CA GLY A 80 12.85 0.59 -9.80
C GLY A 80 13.51 1.90 -10.25
N ASP A 81 13.83 2.05 -11.54
CA ASP A 81 14.48 3.24 -12.07
C ASP A 81 13.54 4.44 -12.12
N LEU A 82 14.10 5.64 -11.98
CA LEU A 82 13.35 6.87 -12.18
C LEU A 82 13.26 7.22 -13.67
N ARG A 83 12.04 7.53 -14.10
CA ARG A 83 11.73 7.98 -15.47
C ARG A 83 11.33 9.45 -15.50
N PRO A 84 11.66 10.17 -16.59
CA PRO A 84 11.19 11.52 -16.81
C PRO A 84 9.67 11.60 -16.93
N LEU A 85 9.03 12.52 -16.17
CA LEU A 85 7.61 12.84 -16.28
C LEU A 85 7.45 14.35 -16.50
N LEU A 86 7.14 15.14 -15.48
CA LEU A 86 7.10 16.61 -15.60
C LEU A 86 8.50 17.25 -15.55
N ALA A 87 9.51 16.56 -15.00
CA ALA A 87 10.91 16.87 -15.24
C ALA A 87 11.45 16.00 -16.37
N THR A 88 12.21 16.60 -17.30
CA THR A 88 12.82 15.92 -18.44
C THR A 88 14.25 15.47 -18.18
N ALA A 89 14.94 16.14 -17.22
CA ALA A 89 16.26 15.80 -16.74
C ALA A 89 16.46 16.29 -15.31
N TRP A 90 17.37 15.64 -14.60
CA TRP A 90 17.79 16.06 -13.26
C TRP A 90 19.25 15.66 -13.01
N ARG A 91 19.91 16.42 -12.13
CA ARG A 91 21.31 16.14 -11.76
C ARG A 91 21.63 16.67 -10.37
N GLN A 92 22.45 15.95 -9.66
CA GLN A 92 23.04 16.41 -8.41
C GLN A 92 24.24 17.32 -8.73
N THR A 93 24.17 18.58 -8.31
CA THR A 93 25.23 19.57 -8.55
C THR A 93 26.15 19.77 -7.33
N ALA A 94 25.65 19.41 -6.14
CA ALA A 94 26.39 19.30 -4.89
C ALA A 94 25.74 18.25 -4.00
N PRO A 95 26.38 17.75 -2.93
CA PRO A 95 25.78 16.73 -2.06
C PRO A 95 24.40 17.09 -1.51
N THR A 96 24.10 18.36 -1.35
CA THR A 96 22.82 18.90 -0.86
C THR A 96 22.04 19.68 -1.92
N THR A 97 22.36 19.55 -3.21
CA THR A 97 21.77 20.37 -4.26
C THR A 97 21.45 19.58 -5.50
N TRP A 98 20.21 19.60 -5.91
CA TRP A 98 19.71 19.00 -7.14
C TRP A 98 19.10 20.05 -8.07
N THR A 99 19.28 19.90 -9.37
CA THR A 99 18.64 20.72 -10.40
C THR A 99 17.77 19.88 -11.29
N PHE A 100 16.61 20.42 -11.68
CA PHE A 100 15.61 19.78 -12.52
C PHE A 100 15.30 20.67 -13.72
N ASP A 101 15.29 20.09 -14.91
CA ASP A 101 14.84 20.72 -16.15
C ASP A 101 13.40 20.27 -16.40
N LEU A 102 12.42 21.18 -16.39
CA LEU A 102 11.00 20.87 -16.47
C LEU A 102 10.48 20.82 -17.92
N ARG A 103 9.45 20.04 -18.12
CA ARG A 103 8.77 19.87 -19.41
C ARG A 103 8.00 21.12 -19.76
N GLY A 104 8.27 21.66 -20.96
CA GLY A 104 7.50 22.77 -21.53
C GLY A 104 6.20 22.32 -22.20
N GLY A 105 5.22 23.23 -22.28
CA GLY A 105 3.95 23.00 -22.97
C GLY A 105 2.91 22.17 -22.19
N VAL A 106 3.17 21.84 -20.94
CA VAL A 106 2.21 21.18 -20.05
C VAL A 106 1.22 22.21 -19.50
N THR A 107 -0.05 21.82 -19.42
CA THR A 107 -1.12 22.64 -18.82
C THR A 107 -1.85 21.84 -17.75
N PHE A 108 -2.26 22.54 -16.70
CA PHE A 108 -3.22 22.01 -15.74
C PHE A 108 -4.62 21.87 -16.35
N HIS A 109 -5.50 21.07 -15.73
CA HIS A 109 -6.89 20.86 -16.18
C HIS A 109 -7.71 22.15 -16.30
N ASN A 110 -7.33 23.21 -15.60
CA ASN A 110 -7.94 24.54 -15.68
C ASN A 110 -7.36 25.43 -16.80
N GLY A 111 -6.45 24.89 -17.64
CA GLY A 111 -5.82 25.58 -18.75
C GLY A 111 -4.62 26.47 -18.36
N GLN A 112 -4.25 26.56 -17.10
CA GLN A 112 -3.04 27.29 -16.68
C GLN A 112 -1.78 26.51 -17.09
N PRO A 113 -0.71 27.17 -17.56
CA PRO A 113 0.54 26.50 -17.86
C PRO A 113 1.21 26.01 -16.58
N PHE A 114 1.82 24.82 -16.64
CA PHE A 114 2.72 24.32 -15.60
C PHE A 114 4.11 24.94 -15.77
N THR A 115 4.67 25.46 -14.69
CA THR A 115 5.97 26.14 -14.67
C THR A 115 6.80 25.74 -13.45
N ALA A 116 8.06 26.15 -13.41
CA ALA A 116 8.94 25.91 -12.26
C ALA A 116 8.42 26.57 -10.97
N GLN A 117 7.64 27.66 -11.07
CA GLN A 117 6.98 28.25 -9.91
C GLN A 117 5.90 27.33 -9.33
N ASP A 118 5.18 26.59 -10.17
CA ASP A 118 4.17 25.63 -9.72
C ASP A 118 4.83 24.40 -9.09
N ALA A 119 5.95 23.95 -9.65
CA ALA A 119 6.74 22.85 -9.08
C ALA A 119 7.31 23.23 -7.69
N ALA A 120 7.93 24.41 -7.58
CA ALA A 120 8.42 24.92 -6.29
C ALA A 120 7.28 25.07 -5.27
N PHE A 121 6.14 25.64 -5.69
CA PHE A 121 4.95 25.77 -4.85
C PHE A 121 4.42 24.42 -4.37
N SER A 122 4.36 23.41 -5.25
CA SER A 122 3.85 22.07 -4.90
C SER A 122 4.73 21.38 -3.87
N ILE A 123 6.05 21.48 -4.02
CA ILE A 123 7.03 20.94 -3.07
C ILE A 123 6.94 21.69 -1.74
N ASP A 124 6.90 23.03 -1.77
CA ASP A 124 6.77 23.86 -0.57
C ASP A 124 5.49 23.52 0.20
N ARG A 125 4.37 23.39 -0.51
CA ARG A 125 3.08 23.04 0.04
C ARG A 125 3.07 21.64 0.67
N ALA A 126 3.70 20.66 0.03
CA ALA A 126 3.67 19.27 0.49
C ALA A 126 4.67 19.00 1.62
N VAL A 127 5.84 19.66 1.63
CA VAL A 127 6.97 19.34 2.52
C VAL A 127 7.24 20.44 3.55
N ASN A 128 7.05 21.71 3.19
CA ASN A 128 7.44 22.82 4.06
C ASN A 128 6.28 23.45 4.83
N SER A 129 5.03 23.22 4.42
CA SER A 129 3.86 23.84 5.04
C SER A 129 3.36 23.06 6.26
N ASP A 130 2.44 23.67 7.03
CA ASP A 130 1.78 23.05 8.18
C ASP A 130 0.53 22.23 7.76
N LEU A 131 0.39 21.87 6.48
CA LEU A 131 -0.79 21.18 5.95
C LEU A 131 -0.90 19.72 6.41
N GLN A 132 0.16 19.17 7.00
CA GLN A 132 0.26 17.78 7.47
C GLN A 132 -0.10 16.80 6.35
N CYS A 133 0.64 16.88 5.26
CA CYS A 133 0.56 15.97 4.15
C CYS A 133 1.13 14.59 4.52
N ASN A 134 0.62 13.52 3.93
CA ASN A 134 1.08 12.16 4.24
C ASN A 134 2.55 11.89 3.85
N VAL A 135 3.13 12.71 2.97
CA VAL A 135 4.57 12.64 2.65
C VAL A 135 5.47 13.07 3.82
N ASP A 136 4.96 13.91 4.75
CA ASP A 136 5.66 14.25 5.98
C ASP A 136 5.68 13.06 6.95
N GLY A 137 6.81 12.79 7.57
CA GLY A 137 7.02 11.65 8.48
C GLY A 137 7.13 10.30 7.77
N TYR A 138 6.77 10.21 6.49
CA TYR A 138 6.87 8.98 5.70
C TYR A 138 7.97 9.05 4.63
N VAL A 139 7.95 10.06 3.76
CA VAL A 139 8.93 10.28 2.69
C VAL A 139 9.97 11.32 3.10
N PHE A 140 9.54 12.37 3.78
CA PHE A 140 10.37 13.43 4.33
C PHE A 140 10.29 13.40 5.85
N ASP A 141 11.39 13.70 6.54
CA ASP A 141 11.37 13.81 8.02
C ASP A 141 10.49 15.01 8.41
N ASP A 142 9.69 14.91 9.48
CA ASP A 142 8.74 15.96 9.93
C ASP A 142 9.37 17.35 10.11
N GLU A 143 10.65 17.40 10.46
CA GLU A 143 11.40 18.66 10.67
C GLU A 143 12.18 19.09 9.41
N GLU A 144 12.12 18.29 8.33
CA GLU A 144 12.88 18.59 7.12
C GLU A 144 12.25 19.75 6.36
N LYS A 145 13.10 20.68 5.93
CA LYS A 145 12.71 21.81 5.07
C LYS A 145 13.59 21.82 3.85
N LEU A 146 12.97 21.97 2.68
CA LEU A 146 13.64 22.07 1.40
C LEU A 146 13.77 23.52 0.97
N GLY A 147 14.99 23.93 0.57
CA GLY A 147 15.21 25.21 -0.10
C GLY A 147 14.84 25.10 -1.57
N LEU A 148 14.09 26.07 -2.10
CA LEU A 148 13.58 26.02 -3.47
C LEU A 148 13.99 27.29 -4.21
N GLU A 149 14.64 27.14 -5.37
CA GLU A 149 15.07 28.23 -6.23
C GLU A 149 14.56 28.00 -7.65
N VAL A 150 13.83 29.00 -8.17
CA VAL A 150 13.25 28.95 -9.51
C VAL A 150 14.18 29.64 -10.50
N ASN A 151 14.53 28.95 -11.58
CA ASN A 151 15.45 29.41 -12.62
C ASN A 151 14.69 29.56 -13.95
N GLY A 152 14.00 30.69 -14.14
CA GLY A 152 13.08 30.88 -15.27
C GLY A 152 11.84 30.01 -15.16
N ASP A 153 11.18 29.74 -16.29
CA ASP A 153 9.92 28.99 -16.30
C ASP A 153 10.10 27.46 -16.27
N ALA A 154 11.30 26.97 -16.59
CA ALA A 154 11.57 25.54 -16.76
C ALA A 154 12.70 25.00 -15.89
N GLY A 155 13.32 25.77 -15.03
CA GLY A 155 14.41 25.33 -14.16
C GLY A 155 14.02 25.39 -12.68
N LEU A 156 14.30 24.31 -11.94
CA LEU A 156 14.11 24.25 -10.49
C LEU A 156 15.40 23.75 -9.84
N THR A 157 15.85 24.44 -8.80
CA THR A 157 16.92 23.92 -7.90
C THR A 157 16.35 23.66 -6.54
N VAL A 158 16.66 22.47 -5.99
CA VAL A 158 16.22 22.03 -4.67
C VAL A 158 17.45 21.82 -3.78
N HIS A 159 17.41 22.40 -2.59
CA HIS A 159 18.45 22.32 -1.57
C HIS A 159 17.93 21.51 -0.38
N THR A 160 18.73 20.57 0.08
CA THR A 160 18.50 19.77 1.29
C THR A 160 19.42 20.25 2.41
N THR A 161 19.02 20.02 3.67
CA THR A 161 19.84 20.39 4.85
C THR A 161 21.02 19.46 5.08
N LYS A 162 20.99 18.24 4.55
CA LYS A 162 22.03 17.20 4.60
C LYS A 162 22.12 16.50 3.23
N PRO A 163 23.23 15.82 2.92
CA PRO A 163 23.36 15.08 1.67
C PRO A 163 22.18 14.11 1.44
N ASP A 164 21.54 14.21 0.27
CA ASP A 164 20.42 13.37 -0.11
C ASP A 164 20.59 12.84 -1.55
N PRO A 165 21.19 11.66 -1.71
CA PRO A 165 21.39 11.06 -3.02
C PRO A 165 20.11 10.55 -3.68
N ILE A 166 19.00 10.42 -2.94
CA ILE A 166 17.72 9.91 -3.42
C ILE A 166 16.62 10.98 -3.44
N LEU A 167 16.96 12.27 -3.34
CA LEU A 167 15.96 13.33 -3.42
C LEU A 167 15.02 13.22 -4.64
N PRO A 168 15.49 12.89 -5.86
CA PRO A 168 14.59 12.69 -7.00
C PRO A 168 13.55 11.59 -6.77
N LEU A 169 13.92 10.48 -6.14
CA LEU A 169 12.99 9.42 -5.75
C LEU A 169 11.96 9.92 -4.73
N ARG A 170 12.40 10.68 -3.73
CA ARG A 170 11.50 11.25 -2.72
C ARG A 170 10.51 12.24 -3.34
N LEU A 171 10.96 13.05 -4.31
CA LEU A 171 10.11 13.98 -5.05
C LEU A 171 9.11 13.30 -6.00
N SER A 172 9.30 12.02 -6.34
CA SER A 172 8.29 11.25 -7.09
C SER A 172 7.01 10.96 -6.29
N PHE A 173 7.01 11.28 -4.99
CA PHE A 173 5.82 11.21 -4.12
C PHE A 173 5.12 12.57 -3.94
N VAL A 174 5.62 13.62 -4.59
CA VAL A 174 5.05 14.98 -4.49
C VAL A 174 4.31 15.30 -5.78
N GLU A 175 3.00 15.29 -5.70
CA GLU A 175 2.11 15.60 -6.82
C GLU A 175 2.09 17.09 -7.12
N MET A 176 2.16 17.47 -8.39
CA MET A 176 2.17 18.87 -8.82
C MET A 176 0.76 19.45 -8.87
N VAL A 177 0.59 20.64 -8.29
CA VAL A 177 -0.66 21.39 -8.22
C VAL A 177 -0.44 22.85 -8.64
N PRO A 178 -1.48 23.55 -9.15
CA PRO A 178 -1.36 24.98 -9.49
C PRO A 178 -1.11 25.84 -8.25
N ARG A 179 -0.38 26.94 -8.38
CA ARG A 179 -0.10 27.91 -7.30
C ARG A 179 -1.35 28.54 -6.66
N ALA A 180 -2.50 28.43 -7.32
CA ALA A 180 -3.78 28.86 -6.75
C ALA A 180 -4.37 27.87 -5.73
N THR A 181 -3.76 26.68 -5.57
CA THR A 181 -4.21 25.68 -4.61
C THR A 181 -3.99 26.18 -3.17
N SER A 182 -4.93 25.93 -2.27
CA SER A 182 -4.83 26.34 -0.87
C SER A 182 -3.60 25.74 -0.17
N THR A 183 -2.90 26.57 0.62
CA THR A 183 -1.78 26.15 1.49
C THR A 183 -2.22 25.94 2.94
N THR A 184 -3.48 26.26 3.28
CA THR A 184 -4.01 26.18 4.65
C THR A 184 -5.14 25.18 4.80
N ALA A 185 -5.60 24.58 3.69
CA ALA A 185 -6.65 23.58 3.69
C ALA A 185 -6.43 22.56 2.56
N LYS A 186 -6.72 21.30 2.85
CA LYS A 186 -6.74 20.21 1.87
C LYS A 186 -7.87 20.41 0.88
N VAL A 187 -7.62 20.11 -0.39
CA VAL A 187 -8.61 20.30 -1.46
C VAL A 187 -9.42 19.01 -1.68
N ARG A 188 -10.70 19.17 -2.00
CA ARG A 188 -11.59 18.05 -2.30
C ARG A 188 -11.52 17.62 -3.77
N GLU A 189 -11.42 18.59 -4.67
CA GLU A 189 -11.42 18.38 -6.12
C GLU A 189 -10.12 18.96 -6.69
N PRO A 190 -9.04 18.15 -6.73
CA PRO A 190 -7.75 18.62 -7.19
C PRO A 190 -7.76 18.95 -8.68
N VAL A 191 -6.96 19.96 -9.02
CA VAL A 191 -6.59 20.32 -10.37
C VAL A 191 -5.16 19.86 -10.60
N GLY A 192 -4.94 18.94 -11.52
CA GLY A 192 -3.64 18.37 -11.85
C GLY A 192 -3.28 18.54 -13.32
N THR A 193 -2.21 17.87 -13.74
CA THR A 193 -1.70 17.84 -15.12
C THR A 193 -2.01 16.53 -15.84
N GLY A 194 -2.59 15.57 -15.13
CA GLY A 194 -2.74 14.18 -15.57
C GLY A 194 -3.69 13.94 -16.72
N PRO A 195 -3.75 12.69 -17.21
CA PRO A 195 -4.56 12.28 -18.37
C PRO A 195 -6.07 12.35 -18.14
N TYR A 196 -6.52 12.45 -16.88
CA TYR A 196 -7.92 12.59 -16.50
C TYR A 196 -8.13 13.74 -15.54
N ALA A 197 -9.27 14.41 -15.64
CA ALA A 197 -9.75 15.43 -14.71
C ALA A 197 -11.00 14.95 -13.97
N ILE A 198 -11.21 15.41 -12.75
CA ILE A 198 -12.44 15.15 -12.01
C ILE A 198 -13.63 15.76 -12.75
N GLU A 199 -14.67 14.98 -12.99
CA GLU A 199 -15.96 15.43 -13.46
C GLU A 199 -16.95 15.53 -12.29
N SER A 200 -17.00 14.52 -11.42
CA SER A 200 -17.83 14.55 -10.22
C SER A 200 -17.31 13.61 -9.13
N TRP A 201 -17.59 13.98 -7.88
CA TRP A 201 -17.45 13.08 -6.73
C TRP A 201 -18.72 13.13 -5.90
N GLU A 202 -19.52 12.07 -6.04
CA GLU A 202 -20.73 11.84 -5.25
C GLU A 202 -20.38 10.95 -4.06
N THR A 203 -20.21 11.56 -2.88
CA THR A 203 -19.80 10.86 -1.65
C THR A 203 -20.72 9.67 -1.36
N GLY A 204 -20.14 8.52 -1.05
CA GLY A 204 -20.86 7.26 -0.82
C GLY A 204 -21.34 6.56 -2.09
N VAL A 205 -21.18 7.15 -3.28
CA VAL A 205 -21.74 6.65 -4.54
C VAL A 205 -20.66 6.37 -5.58
N SER A 206 -19.97 7.41 -6.07
CA SER A 206 -18.98 7.23 -7.14
C SER A 206 -18.08 8.45 -7.33
N ILE A 207 -16.93 8.23 -7.98
CA ILE A 207 -16.08 9.26 -8.56
C ILE A 207 -16.08 9.06 -10.06
N THR A 208 -16.35 10.11 -10.83
CA THR A 208 -16.27 10.11 -12.29
C THR A 208 -15.14 11.02 -12.74
N LEU A 209 -14.30 10.50 -13.61
CA LEU A 209 -13.22 11.23 -14.27
C LEU A 209 -13.55 11.33 -15.76
N ARG A 210 -13.23 12.47 -16.37
CA ARG A 210 -13.25 12.67 -17.82
C ARG A 210 -11.82 12.81 -18.35
N ARG A 211 -11.57 12.32 -19.56
CA ARG A 211 -10.27 12.46 -20.22
C ARG A 211 -9.89 13.94 -20.36
N ASN A 212 -8.62 14.24 -20.11
CA ASN A 212 -8.02 15.53 -20.40
C ASN A 212 -7.67 15.61 -21.88
N GLU A 213 -8.47 16.33 -22.67
CA GLU A 213 -8.26 16.48 -24.12
C GLU A 213 -6.99 17.29 -24.45
N ASN A 214 -6.43 18.03 -23.46
CA ASN A 214 -5.18 18.78 -23.59
C ASN A 214 -3.99 18.08 -22.92
N TYR A 215 -4.11 16.79 -22.65
CA TYR A 215 -3.03 16.05 -22.02
C TYR A 215 -1.76 16.06 -22.89
N TRP A 216 -0.64 16.35 -22.27
CA TRP A 216 0.66 16.48 -22.95
C TRP A 216 1.24 15.13 -23.43
N GLY A 217 0.81 14.01 -22.84
CA GLY A 217 1.24 12.65 -23.17
C GLY A 217 0.30 11.95 -24.14
N GLU A 218 0.36 10.61 -24.16
CA GLU A 218 -0.55 9.80 -24.97
C GLU A 218 -1.97 9.86 -24.41
N ALA A 219 -2.94 10.17 -25.25
CA ALA A 219 -4.34 10.25 -24.84
C ALA A 219 -4.85 8.88 -24.38
N PRO A 220 -5.53 8.80 -23.21
CA PRO A 220 -6.18 7.57 -22.77
C PRO A 220 -7.16 7.00 -23.77
N ALA A 221 -7.24 5.68 -23.86
CA ALA A 221 -8.19 5.01 -24.77
C ALA A 221 -9.65 5.23 -24.38
N PHE A 222 -9.92 5.34 -23.07
CA PHE A 222 -11.26 5.56 -22.53
C PHE A 222 -11.52 7.06 -22.31
N PRO A 223 -12.62 7.62 -22.87
CA PRO A 223 -12.98 9.04 -22.67
C PRO A 223 -13.39 9.37 -21.23
N ALA A 224 -13.82 8.38 -20.45
CA ALA A 224 -14.19 8.54 -19.04
C ALA A 224 -13.76 7.35 -18.22
N ALA A 225 -13.61 7.55 -16.89
CA ALA A 225 -13.45 6.48 -15.92
C ALA A 225 -14.40 6.71 -14.75
N ARG A 226 -15.00 5.65 -14.25
CA ARG A 226 -15.90 5.70 -13.10
C ARG A 226 -15.47 4.72 -12.04
N TYR A 227 -15.22 5.23 -10.83
CA TYR A 227 -14.93 4.46 -9.64
C TYR A 227 -16.19 4.29 -8.80
N VAL A 228 -16.42 3.07 -8.35
CA VAL A 228 -17.40 2.71 -7.30
C VAL A 228 -16.70 1.83 -6.28
N TRP A 229 -17.33 1.54 -5.14
CA TRP A 229 -16.71 0.71 -4.10
C TRP A 229 -17.67 -0.33 -3.56
N ARG A 230 -17.10 -1.49 -3.21
CA ARG A 230 -17.77 -2.62 -2.55
C ARG A 230 -16.81 -3.25 -1.58
N SER A 231 -17.18 -3.35 -0.31
CA SER A 231 -16.33 -3.91 0.75
C SER A 231 -16.03 -5.39 0.54
N GLU A 232 -17.04 -6.15 0.06
CA GLU A 232 -16.93 -7.60 -0.08
C GLU A 232 -16.17 -8.01 -1.36
N PRO A 233 -15.04 -8.75 -1.25
CA PRO A 233 -14.26 -9.18 -2.41
C PRO A 233 -15.06 -10.01 -3.41
N SER A 234 -15.92 -10.92 -2.94
CA SER A 234 -16.79 -11.76 -3.78
C SER A 234 -17.78 -10.94 -4.63
N VAL A 235 -18.25 -9.80 -4.09
CA VAL A 235 -19.10 -8.87 -4.86
C VAL A 235 -18.29 -8.20 -5.96
N ARG A 236 -17.04 -7.77 -5.67
CA ARG A 236 -16.17 -7.18 -6.68
C ARG A 236 -15.84 -8.17 -7.80
N ALA A 237 -15.52 -9.42 -7.45
CA ALA A 237 -15.28 -10.50 -8.42
C ALA A 237 -16.52 -10.78 -9.29
N ALA A 238 -17.70 -10.81 -8.67
CA ALA A 238 -18.97 -10.99 -9.39
C ALA A 238 -19.26 -9.84 -10.38
N MET A 239 -18.90 -8.61 -10.04
CA MET A 239 -19.03 -7.45 -10.95
C MET A 239 -18.16 -7.62 -12.21
N ILE A 240 -16.92 -8.12 -12.07
CA ILE A 240 -16.07 -8.46 -13.22
C ILE A 240 -16.71 -9.54 -14.09
N THR A 241 -17.14 -10.65 -13.47
CA THR A 241 -17.72 -11.80 -14.19
C THR A 241 -19.01 -11.44 -14.93
N ARG A 242 -19.81 -10.50 -14.39
CA ARG A 242 -21.07 -10.04 -15.02
C ARG A 242 -20.85 -8.90 -16.02
N GLY A 243 -19.62 -8.42 -16.18
CA GLY A 243 -19.34 -7.26 -17.03
C GLY A 243 -19.87 -5.93 -16.46
N GLU A 244 -20.09 -5.84 -15.15
CA GLU A 244 -20.50 -4.62 -14.45
C GLU A 244 -19.30 -3.73 -14.08
N ALA A 245 -18.09 -4.30 -14.05
CA ALA A 245 -16.81 -3.61 -13.85
C ALA A 245 -15.76 -4.15 -14.83
N ASP A 246 -14.77 -3.32 -15.14
CA ASP A 246 -13.64 -3.65 -16.00
C ASP A 246 -12.39 -3.97 -15.18
N LEU A 247 -12.19 -3.27 -14.07
CA LEU A 247 -11.12 -3.51 -13.09
C LEU A 247 -11.70 -3.58 -11.68
N ALA A 248 -11.12 -4.47 -10.83
CA ALA A 248 -11.52 -4.65 -9.44
C ALA A 248 -10.30 -4.85 -8.55
N THR A 249 -10.09 -3.97 -7.56
CA THR A 249 -8.96 -4.08 -6.63
C THR A 249 -9.20 -5.15 -5.57
N THR A 250 -8.12 -5.79 -5.11
CA THR A 250 -8.07 -6.61 -3.88
C THR A 250 -9.09 -7.76 -3.87
N LEU A 251 -9.00 -8.68 -4.83
CA LEU A 251 -9.79 -9.92 -4.79
C LEU A 251 -9.19 -10.93 -3.79
N ASN A 252 -10.02 -11.83 -3.28
CA ASN A 252 -9.55 -13.00 -2.55
C ASN A 252 -9.21 -14.14 -3.51
N PRO A 253 -8.33 -15.09 -3.12
CA PRO A 253 -7.98 -16.25 -3.95
C PRO A 253 -9.18 -17.11 -4.34
N GLU A 254 -10.12 -17.29 -3.42
CA GLU A 254 -11.32 -18.11 -3.64
C GLU A 254 -12.30 -17.51 -4.65
N ASP A 255 -12.22 -16.20 -4.88
CA ASP A 255 -13.07 -15.45 -5.83
C ASP A 255 -12.38 -15.22 -7.17
N ALA A 256 -11.07 -15.50 -7.25
CA ALA A 256 -10.23 -15.25 -8.41
C ALA A 256 -10.15 -16.48 -9.32
N THR A 257 -10.21 -16.28 -10.63
CA THR A 257 -9.98 -17.30 -11.65
C THR A 257 -9.00 -16.76 -12.69
N GLU A 258 -8.37 -17.62 -13.49
CA GLU A 258 -7.51 -17.21 -14.59
C GLU A 258 -8.24 -16.32 -15.62
N GLU A 259 -9.56 -16.43 -15.71
CA GLU A 259 -10.37 -15.67 -16.66
C GLU A 259 -10.70 -14.26 -16.18
N ASN A 260 -10.79 -14.05 -14.85
CA ASN A 260 -11.29 -12.82 -14.25
C ASN A 260 -10.28 -12.06 -13.40
N SER A 261 -9.03 -12.57 -13.26
CA SER A 261 -8.04 -11.95 -12.38
C SER A 261 -6.60 -12.18 -12.83
N VAL A 262 -5.72 -11.32 -12.36
CA VAL A 262 -4.26 -11.41 -12.54
C VAL A 262 -3.57 -11.15 -11.19
N ALA A 263 -2.64 -12.03 -10.83
CA ALA A 263 -1.77 -11.82 -9.67
C ALA A 263 -0.59 -10.90 -10.06
N TYR A 264 -0.23 -9.98 -9.15
CA TYR A 264 0.89 -9.07 -9.35
C TYR A 264 1.71 -8.90 -8.05
N PRO A 265 3.02 -8.62 -8.10
CA PRO A 265 3.79 -8.23 -6.92
C PRO A 265 3.19 -6.96 -6.33
N ASN A 266 3.03 -6.87 -5.00
CA ASN A 266 2.44 -5.67 -4.38
C ASN A 266 3.40 -4.89 -3.47
N ASN A 267 4.71 -5.18 -3.55
CA ASN A 267 5.75 -4.57 -2.72
C ASN A 267 5.57 -4.70 -1.20
N GLU A 268 4.69 -5.58 -0.74
CA GLU A 268 4.45 -5.81 0.69
C GLU A 268 5.14 -7.07 1.17
N THR A 269 5.71 -7.00 2.38
CA THR A 269 6.33 -8.15 3.05
C THR A 269 5.68 -8.36 4.41
N THR A 270 5.21 -9.56 4.68
CA THR A 270 4.73 -9.94 6.00
C THR A 270 5.82 -10.64 6.81
N ALA A 271 5.90 -10.30 8.10
CA ALA A 271 6.89 -10.81 9.04
C ALA A 271 6.37 -10.76 10.47
N LEU A 272 6.97 -11.56 11.36
CA LEU A 272 6.85 -11.36 12.81
C LEU A 272 7.95 -10.41 13.27
N ARG A 273 7.59 -9.27 13.87
CA ARG A 273 8.51 -8.43 14.65
C ARG A 273 8.54 -8.95 16.08
N LEU A 274 9.71 -9.33 16.54
CA LEU A 274 9.94 -9.83 17.90
C LEU A 274 10.39 -8.68 18.81
N ASP A 275 9.71 -8.50 19.94
CA ASP A 275 10.04 -7.42 20.88
C ASP A 275 11.27 -7.76 21.71
N GLY A 276 12.45 -7.40 21.22
CA GLY A 276 13.74 -7.63 21.86
C GLY A 276 13.96 -6.88 23.19
N ARG A 277 12.97 -6.13 23.69
CA ARG A 277 13.04 -5.44 24.98
C ARG A 277 12.64 -6.33 26.17
N GLU A 278 11.96 -7.44 25.93
CA GLU A 278 11.33 -8.28 26.93
C GLU A 278 11.74 -9.76 26.78
N ALA A 279 12.15 -10.37 27.91
CA ALA A 279 12.43 -11.82 27.92
C ALA A 279 11.13 -12.62 27.66
N PRO A 280 11.23 -13.74 26.92
CA PRO A 280 12.43 -14.40 26.41
C PRO A 280 12.91 -13.86 25.04
N LEU A 281 12.24 -12.86 24.42
CA LEU A 281 12.54 -12.36 23.08
C LEU A 281 13.80 -11.46 23.03
N ASP A 282 14.34 -11.06 24.19
CA ASP A 282 15.63 -10.36 24.30
C ASP A 282 16.85 -11.29 24.03
N ASP A 283 16.67 -12.62 24.15
CA ASP A 283 17.72 -13.59 23.81
C ASP A 283 17.69 -13.92 22.31
N ILE A 284 18.83 -13.74 21.64
CA ILE A 284 18.94 -14.00 20.18
C ILE A 284 18.72 -15.47 19.81
N ARG A 285 19.02 -16.42 20.70
CA ARG A 285 18.80 -17.85 20.46
C ARG A 285 17.30 -18.14 20.36
N VAL A 286 16.49 -17.48 21.22
CA VAL A 286 15.04 -17.59 21.15
C VAL A 286 14.49 -16.98 19.86
N ARG A 287 14.98 -15.80 19.44
CA ARG A 287 14.54 -15.19 18.17
C ARG A 287 14.90 -16.06 16.96
N LYS A 288 16.13 -16.63 16.93
CA LYS A 288 16.54 -17.57 15.88
C LYS A 288 15.75 -18.86 15.91
N ALA A 289 15.45 -19.38 17.09
CA ALA A 289 14.60 -20.56 17.24
C ALA A 289 13.20 -20.36 16.66
N ILE A 290 12.59 -19.18 16.89
CA ILE A 290 11.31 -18.82 16.26
C ILE A 290 11.44 -18.86 14.73
N GLY A 291 12.53 -18.31 14.19
CA GLY A 291 12.81 -18.34 12.74
C GLY A 291 12.90 -19.76 12.15
N LEU A 292 13.52 -20.70 12.88
CA LEU A 292 13.66 -22.12 12.46
C LEU A 292 12.38 -22.93 12.68
N ALA A 293 11.51 -22.52 13.61
CA ALA A 293 10.29 -23.22 13.93
C ALA A 293 9.15 -22.98 12.92
N VAL A 294 9.25 -21.93 12.08
CA VAL A 294 8.19 -21.53 11.16
C VAL A 294 8.33 -22.23 9.81
N ASP A 295 7.32 -23.05 9.44
CA ASP A 295 7.19 -23.66 8.12
C ASP A 295 6.62 -22.66 7.09
N ARG A 296 7.49 -21.82 6.55
CA ARG A 296 7.12 -20.78 5.56
C ARG A 296 6.54 -21.37 4.30
N ASP A 297 7.14 -22.46 3.81
CA ASP A 297 6.69 -23.13 2.57
C ASP A 297 5.30 -23.72 2.77
N GLY A 298 5.02 -24.30 3.94
CA GLY A 298 3.70 -24.80 4.32
C GLY A 298 2.66 -23.67 4.42
N ILE A 299 3.00 -22.56 5.10
CA ILE A 299 2.12 -21.38 5.22
C ILE A 299 1.84 -20.77 3.85
N VAL A 300 2.89 -20.48 3.07
CA VAL A 300 2.77 -19.85 1.75
C VAL A 300 2.03 -20.76 0.77
N GLY A 301 2.40 -22.04 0.71
CA GLY A 301 1.81 -22.99 -0.24
C GLY A 301 0.37 -23.38 0.07
N THR A 302 -0.05 -23.32 1.35
CA THR A 302 -1.38 -23.78 1.79
C THR A 302 -2.32 -22.62 2.12
N LEU A 303 -1.87 -21.67 2.96
CA LEU A 303 -2.74 -20.58 3.43
C LEU A 303 -2.72 -19.38 2.48
N LEU A 304 -1.56 -19.07 1.88
CA LEU A 304 -1.35 -17.92 1.00
C LEU A 304 -1.18 -18.34 -0.48
N ALA A 305 -1.64 -19.54 -0.86
CA ALA A 305 -1.43 -20.10 -2.18
C ALA A 305 -1.79 -19.11 -3.31
N GLY A 306 -0.81 -18.78 -4.16
CA GLY A 306 -0.95 -17.80 -5.25
C GLY A 306 -0.86 -16.32 -4.83
N LEU A 307 -0.83 -16.02 -3.52
CA LEU A 307 -0.79 -14.66 -2.98
C LEU A 307 0.56 -14.25 -2.39
N ALA A 308 1.52 -15.14 -2.36
CA ALA A 308 2.79 -14.84 -1.69
C ALA A 308 3.93 -15.75 -2.17
N GLU A 309 5.15 -15.30 -1.89
CA GLU A 309 6.39 -16.06 -2.04
C GLU A 309 7.17 -15.99 -0.72
N PRO A 310 7.90 -17.08 -0.31
CA PRO A 310 8.67 -17.05 0.93
C PRO A 310 9.68 -15.90 0.98
N ALA A 311 9.70 -15.14 2.08
CA ALA A 311 10.59 -14.00 2.25
C ALA A 311 11.81 -14.33 3.12
N ALA A 312 12.96 -13.76 2.76
CA ALA A 312 14.22 -13.82 3.52
C ALA A 312 14.62 -12.48 4.14
N GLN A 313 13.93 -11.40 3.82
CA GLN A 313 14.19 -10.03 4.26
C GLN A 313 12.92 -9.18 4.15
N LEU A 314 12.93 -7.96 4.72
CA LEU A 314 11.74 -7.09 4.73
C LEU A 314 11.43 -6.44 3.39
N ILE A 315 12.39 -6.40 2.45
CA ILE A 315 12.19 -5.79 1.14
C ILE A 315 12.14 -6.86 0.05
N PRO A 316 11.23 -6.75 -0.93
CA PRO A 316 11.17 -7.65 -2.08
C PRO A 316 12.19 -7.27 -3.17
N ASP A 317 12.32 -8.11 -4.17
CA ASP A 317 13.06 -7.80 -5.41
C ASP A 317 12.51 -6.54 -6.08
N GLY A 318 13.37 -5.76 -6.74
CA GLY A 318 13.03 -4.46 -7.32
C GLY A 318 13.12 -3.28 -6.34
N VAL A 319 13.42 -3.52 -5.04
CA VAL A 319 13.71 -2.47 -4.06
C VAL A 319 15.24 -2.35 -3.89
N VAL A 320 15.78 -1.13 -3.98
CA VAL A 320 17.22 -0.88 -3.77
C VAL A 320 17.64 -1.39 -2.38
N GLY A 321 18.69 -2.19 -2.35
CA GLY A 321 19.18 -2.87 -1.14
C GLY A 321 18.69 -4.33 -1.01
N PHE A 322 17.86 -4.83 -1.93
CA PHE A 322 17.51 -6.24 -1.96
C PHE A 322 18.76 -7.12 -2.09
N ASN A 323 18.86 -8.13 -1.22
CA ASN A 323 19.98 -9.06 -1.21
C ASN A 323 19.55 -10.42 -1.78
N PRO A 324 19.87 -10.74 -3.05
CA PRO A 324 19.41 -11.97 -3.70
C PRO A 324 20.09 -13.23 -3.15
N THR A 325 21.15 -13.08 -2.32
CA THR A 325 21.86 -14.22 -1.73
C THR A 325 21.23 -14.72 -0.43
N LEU A 326 20.41 -13.89 0.22
CA LEU A 326 19.70 -14.29 1.43
C LEU A 326 18.68 -15.39 1.13
N LYS A 327 18.61 -16.33 2.05
CA LYS A 327 17.62 -17.39 2.03
C LYS A 327 16.78 -17.32 3.31
N ALA A 328 15.51 -17.59 3.19
CA ALA A 328 14.65 -17.77 4.36
C ALA A 328 15.26 -18.88 5.25
N ALA A 329 15.14 -18.73 6.57
CA ALA A 329 15.58 -19.77 7.50
C ALA A 329 14.85 -21.08 7.15
N ALA A 330 15.60 -22.15 7.01
CA ALA A 330 15.02 -23.47 6.76
C ALA A 330 14.14 -23.89 7.94
N TYR A 331 13.04 -24.58 7.65
CA TYR A 331 12.20 -25.18 8.68
C TYR A 331 12.97 -26.31 9.36
N ASP A 332 13.40 -26.11 10.61
CA ASP A 332 14.13 -27.09 11.42
C ASP A 332 13.68 -27.00 12.89
N PRO A 333 12.55 -27.63 13.23
CA PRO A 333 12.04 -27.60 14.60
C PRO A 333 12.94 -28.30 15.62
N GLU A 334 13.83 -29.23 15.20
CA GLU A 334 14.80 -29.86 16.09
C GLU A 334 15.92 -28.89 16.50
N ALA A 335 16.47 -28.16 15.53
CA ALA A 335 17.44 -27.10 15.81
C ALA A 335 16.81 -25.99 16.66
N ALA A 336 15.55 -25.62 16.38
CA ALA A 336 14.79 -24.67 17.19
C ALA A 336 14.67 -25.13 18.65
N ARG A 337 14.28 -26.38 18.90
CA ARG A 337 14.21 -26.95 20.25
C ARG A 337 15.58 -26.97 20.94
N ALA A 338 16.65 -27.20 20.20
CA ALA A 338 18.01 -27.18 20.75
C ALA A 338 18.36 -25.79 21.29
N LEU A 339 18.10 -24.73 20.51
CA LEU A 339 18.33 -23.34 20.93
C LEU A 339 17.46 -22.93 22.13
N ILE A 340 16.20 -23.36 22.16
CA ILE A 340 15.30 -23.07 23.31
C ILE A 340 15.82 -23.77 24.58
N ARG A 341 16.27 -25.04 24.51
CA ARG A 341 16.86 -25.75 25.65
C ARG A 341 18.15 -25.08 26.15
N GLU A 342 19.00 -24.63 25.22
CA GLU A 342 20.23 -23.91 25.57
C GLU A 342 19.90 -22.59 26.31
N ALA A 343 18.99 -21.78 25.75
CA ALA A 343 18.55 -20.54 26.40
C ALA A 343 17.94 -20.80 27.80
N ALA A 344 17.10 -21.83 27.92
CA ALA A 344 16.51 -22.22 29.21
C ALA A 344 17.57 -22.67 30.24
N ALA A 345 18.62 -23.40 29.80
CA ALA A 345 19.70 -23.82 30.66
C ALA A 345 20.51 -22.63 31.24
N ASP A 346 20.58 -21.53 30.49
CA ASP A 346 21.20 -20.27 30.92
C ASP A 346 20.24 -19.35 31.72
N GLY A 347 19.03 -19.85 32.04
CA GLY A 347 18.05 -19.12 32.88
C GLY A 347 17.11 -18.19 32.13
N VAL A 348 17.06 -18.22 30.80
CA VAL A 348 16.08 -17.47 30.02
C VAL A 348 14.69 -18.04 30.28
N PRO A 349 13.67 -17.22 30.65
CA PRO A 349 12.33 -17.71 30.97
C PRO A 349 11.51 -18.05 29.71
N VAL A 350 11.90 -19.12 29.01
CA VAL A 350 11.33 -19.53 27.71
C VAL A 350 9.86 -19.96 27.78
N ASP A 351 9.38 -20.31 28.98
CA ASP A 351 7.99 -20.67 29.27
C ASP A 351 7.07 -19.47 29.47
N ARG A 352 7.64 -18.26 29.58
CA ARG A 352 6.88 -17.02 29.73
C ARG A 352 5.97 -16.84 28.52
N LYS A 353 4.71 -16.42 28.79
CA LYS A 353 3.72 -16.19 27.75
C LYS A 353 4.17 -15.09 26.79
N ILE A 354 4.24 -15.40 25.50
CA ILE A 354 4.43 -14.47 24.38
C ILE A 354 3.06 -14.17 23.78
N THR A 355 2.71 -12.91 23.62
CA THR A 355 1.48 -12.52 22.92
C THR A 355 1.77 -12.31 21.43
N LEU A 356 1.17 -13.12 20.56
CA LEU A 356 1.18 -12.94 19.12
C LEU A 356 0.03 -12.01 18.73
N VAL A 357 0.35 -10.76 18.41
CA VAL A 357 -0.62 -9.76 18.00
C VAL A 357 -0.73 -9.75 16.49
N ALA A 358 -1.95 -9.93 15.96
CA ALA A 358 -2.27 -9.86 14.54
C ALA A 358 -3.47 -8.95 14.29
N ARG A 359 -3.50 -8.24 13.17
CA ARG A 359 -4.60 -7.36 12.80
C ARG A 359 -5.64 -8.12 11.99
N ASN A 360 -6.91 -8.03 12.39
CA ASN A 360 -8.04 -8.51 11.61
C ASN A 360 -7.96 -7.98 10.19
N THR A 361 -8.15 -8.56 9.15
CA THR A 361 -8.14 -8.01 7.77
C THR A 361 -6.77 -7.49 7.27
N GLN A 362 -5.66 -7.90 7.86
CA GLN A 362 -4.33 -7.48 7.42
C GLN A 362 -4.01 -8.04 6.02
N PHE A 363 -4.30 -9.31 5.82
CA PHE A 363 -4.27 -10.02 4.54
C PHE A 363 -5.24 -11.22 4.61
N PRO A 364 -5.60 -11.85 3.48
CA PRO A 364 -6.45 -13.04 3.49
C PRO A 364 -5.89 -14.14 4.38
N ARG A 365 -6.75 -14.78 5.19
CA ARG A 365 -6.39 -15.88 6.12
C ARG A 365 -5.36 -15.52 7.18
N VAL A 366 -5.33 -14.29 7.63
CA VAL A 366 -4.43 -13.83 8.70
C VAL A 366 -4.68 -14.58 10.03
N ALA A 367 -5.93 -14.91 10.35
CA ALA A 367 -6.26 -15.64 11.57
C ALA A 367 -5.69 -17.07 11.53
N GLU A 368 -5.89 -17.80 10.42
CA GLU A 368 -5.34 -19.14 10.22
C GLU A 368 -3.81 -19.12 10.18
N THR A 369 -3.21 -18.05 9.62
CA THR A 369 -1.75 -17.86 9.67
C THR A 369 -1.26 -17.67 11.11
N ALA A 370 -1.96 -16.90 11.93
CA ALA A 370 -1.61 -16.73 13.34
C ALA A 370 -1.76 -18.05 14.12
N GLU A 371 -2.80 -18.85 13.83
CA GLU A 371 -3.02 -20.18 14.44
C GLU A 371 -1.91 -21.16 14.05
N ALA A 372 -1.49 -21.17 12.78
CA ALA A 372 -0.36 -22.00 12.33
C ALA A 372 0.93 -21.62 13.06
N LEU A 373 1.25 -20.33 13.13
CA LEU A 373 2.41 -19.83 13.87
C LEU A 373 2.35 -20.19 15.36
N GLN A 374 1.20 -20.05 16.01
CA GLN A 374 1.02 -20.44 17.40
C GLN A 374 1.30 -21.95 17.59
N TYR A 375 0.75 -22.77 16.72
CA TYR A 375 0.93 -24.21 16.77
C TYR A 375 2.41 -24.61 16.59
N GLU A 376 3.08 -24.08 15.58
CA GLU A 376 4.49 -24.38 15.29
C GLU A 376 5.41 -23.95 16.43
N LEU A 377 5.19 -22.76 17.00
CA LEU A 377 5.98 -22.26 18.12
C LEU A 377 5.74 -23.06 19.40
N ALA A 378 4.52 -23.55 19.62
CA ALA A 378 4.23 -24.45 20.74
C ALA A 378 4.96 -25.81 20.61
N GLN A 379 5.16 -26.34 19.37
CA GLN A 379 5.90 -27.59 19.13
C GLN A 379 7.39 -27.50 19.53
N VAL A 380 7.95 -26.29 19.60
CA VAL A 380 9.33 -26.08 20.02
C VAL A 380 9.46 -25.65 21.50
N GLY A 381 8.35 -25.60 22.23
CA GLY A 381 8.32 -25.36 23.68
C GLY A 381 8.09 -23.90 24.08
N LEU A 382 7.64 -23.04 23.18
CA LEU A 382 7.26 -21.66 23.47
C LEU A 382 5.76 -21.57 23.82
N ASN A 383 5.43 -20.70 24.78
CA ASN A 383 4.05 -20.45 25.19
C ASN A 383 3.50 -19.21 24.47
N VAL A 384 2.84 -19.42 23.33
CA VAL A 384 2.31 -18.34 22.49
C VAL A 384 0.79 -18.26 22.59
N GLN A 385 0.26 -17.03 22.76
CA GLN A 385 -1.18 -16.77 22.78
C GLN A 385 -1.53 -15.69 21.74
N ILE A 386 -2.52 -15.96 20.90
CA ILE A 386 -2.98 -15.05 19.85
C ILE A 386 -3.86 -13.97 20.46
N GLN A 387 -3.63 -12.73 20.01
CA GLN A 387 -4.48 -11.58 20.20
C GLN A 387 -4.81 -10.97 18.85
N MET A 388 -6.03 -11.21 18.37
CA MET A 388 -6.53 -10.50 17.18
C MET A 388 -6.95 -9.09 17.58
N ALA A 389 -6.54 -8.10 16.79
CA ALA A 389 -6.76 -6.68 17.06
C ALA A 389 -7.39 -5.98 15.84
N ASP A 390 -8.15 -4.91 16.07
CA ASP A 390 -8.50 -3.98 15.01
C ASP A 390 -7.29 -3.11 14.61
N THR A 391 -7.45 -2.26 13.61
CA THR A 391 -6.36 -1.42 13.09
C THR A 391 -5.81 -0.47 14.16
N ALA A 392 -6.66 0.15 14.95
CA ALA A 392 -6.22 1.13 15.96
C ALA A 392 -5.44 0.44 17.10
N ALA A 393 -5.98 -0.65 17.63
CA ALA A 393 -5.31 -1.43 18.68
C ALA A 393 -3.99 -2.06 18.17
N HIS A 394 -3.92 -2.50 16.92
CA HIS A 394 -2.69 -3.03 16.34
C HIS A 394 -1.61 -1.94 16.20
N LEU A 395 -1.98 -0.72 15.79
CA LEU A 395 -1.05 0.41 15.66
C LEU A 395 -0.40 0.79 16.99
N GLU A 396 -1.06 0.63 18.14
CA GLU A 396 -0.46 0.84 19.45
C GLU A 396 0.76 -0.07 19.70
N TYR A 397 0.74 -1.30 19.18
CA TYR A 397 1.88 -2.22 19.24
C TYR A 397 2.90 -1.95 18.13
N GLN A 398 2.48 -1.38 17.01
CA GLN A 398 3.33 -1.19 15.84
C GLN A 398 4.21 0.05 15.95
N LEU A 399 3.68 1.16 16.45
CA LEU A 399 4.33 2.47 16.47
C LEU A 399 4.78 2.87 17.88
N ARG A 400 5.87 3.62 17.98
CA ARG A 400 6.28 4.26 19.24
C ARG A 400 5.32 5.40 19.63
N PRO A 401 5.08 5.60 20.96
CA PRO A 401 5.63 4.84 22.10
C PRO A 401 4.95 3.47 22.28
N PHE A 402 5.73 2.41 22.28
CA PHE A 402 5.18 1.05 22.47
C PHE A 402 4.57 0.85 23.85
N PRO A 403 3.52 0.02 24.01
CA PRO A 403 2.95 -0.32 25.30
C PRO A 403 4.00 -0.89 26.27
N THR A 404 3.87 -0.58 27.53
CA THR A 404 4.73 -1.09 28.62
C THR A 404 3.95 -2.01 29.55
N GLY A 405 4.63 -3.01 30.14
CA GLY A 405 3.99 -3.95 31.09
C GLY A 405 3.02 -4.96 30.45
N VAL A 406 2.98 -5.05 29.14
CA VAL A 406 2.12 -6.01 28.40
C VAL A 406 2.80 -7.37 28.19
N GLY A 407 4.08 -7.51 28.54
CA GLY A 407 4.90 -8.70 28.34
C GLY A 407 5.53 -8.76 26.95
N PRO A 408 6.19 -9.89 26.63
CA PRO A 408 6.83 -10.06 25.33
C PRO A 408 5.82 -10.18 24.19
N ILE A 409 6.02 -9.39 23.15
CA ILE A 409 5.15 -9.29 21.99
C ILE A 409 5.84 -9.83 20.74
N ALA A 410 5.16 -10.71 20.02
CA ALA A 410 5.44 -11.03 18.62
C ALA A 410 4.34 -10.37 17.77
N LEU A 411 4.68 -9.33 17.02
CA LEU A 411 3.72 -8.58 16.22
C LEU A 411 3.76 -9.04 14.76
N LEU A 412 2.65 -9.52 14.24
CA LEU A 412 2.52 -9.80 12.82
C LEU A 412 2.38 -8.47 12.08
N ILE A 413 3.37 -8.14 11.25
CA ILE A 413 3.39 -6.92 10.46
C ILE A 413 3.19 -7.23 8.98
N MET A 414 2.72 -6.24 8.23
CA MET A 414 2.80 -6.16 6.78
C MET A 414 3.43 -4.82 6.43
N HIS A 415 4.62 -4.86 5.83
CA HIS A 415 5.43 -3.71 5.52
C HIS A 415 5.38 -3.42 4.02
N GLY A 416 4.94 -2.21 3.66
CA GLY A 416 4.95 -1.73 2.29
C GLY A 416 6.30 -1.13 1.89
N ASN A 417 6.74 -1.45 0.68
CA ASN A 417 8.02 -1.00 0.11
C ASN A 417 7.81 -0.09 -1.13
N GLN A 418 6.72 0.65 -1.16
CA GLN A 418 6.34 1.50 -2.30
C GLN A 418 7.40 2.53 -2.65
N ALA A 419 8.14 3.01 -1.65
CA ALA A 419 9.22 3.95 -1.85
C ALA A 419 10.42 3.38 -2.66
N GLY A 420 10.52 2.04 -2.79
CA GLY A 420 11.49 1.39 -3.66
C GLY A 420 12.95 1.51 -3.25
N ASP A 421 13.25 1.94 -2.02
CA ASP A 421 14.60 2.05 -1.48
C ASP A 421 14.65 1.63 -0.02
N ALA A 422 15.65 0.83 0.35
CA ALA A 422 15.82 0.29 1.69
C ALA A 422 16.02 1.34 2.79
N ALA A 423 16.36 2.59 2.46
CA ALA A 423 16.49 3.65 3.44
C ALA A 423 15.21 3.86 4.23
N PHE A 424 14.03 3.78 3.56
CA PHE A 424 12.73 3.92 4.21
C PHE A 424 12.46 2.75 5.16
N THR A 425 12.76 1.51 4.74
CA THR A 425 12.61 0.33 5.58
C THR A 425 13.57 0.36 6.77
N THR A 426 14.84 0.62 6.54
CA THR A 426 15.86 0.54 7.59
C THR A 426 15.72 1.65 8.63
N SER A 427 15.35 2.86 8.23
CA SER A 427 15.11 3.98 9.15
C SER A 427 13.96 3.71 10.11
N GLN A 428 12.89 3.07 9.64
CA GLN A 428 11.69 2.80 10.41
C GLN A 428 11.76 1.50 11.22
N TYR A 429 12.31 0.44 10.63
CA TYR A 429 12.18 -0.92 11.15
C TYR A 429 13.45 -1.48 11.77
N LEU A 430 14.64 -1.04 11.32
CA LEU A 430 15.91 -1.64 11.77
C LEU A 430 16.73 -0.74 12.69
N ARG A 431 16.66 0.59 12.52
CA ARG A 431 17.37 1.52 13.39
C ARG A 431 16.82 1.45 14.82
N ALA A 432 17.70 1.46 15.84
CA ALA A 432 17.31 1.32 17.25
C ALA A 432 16.23 2.33 17.70
N GLY A 433 16.30 3.56 17.22
CA GLY A 433 15.32 4.62 17.46
C GLY A 433 14.18 4.68 16.43
N GLY A 434 14.11 3.74 15.48
CA GLY A 434 13.08 3.75 14.43
C GLY A 434 11.67 3.62 14.99
N PRO A 435 10.67 4.28 14.36
CA PRO A 435 9.28 4.29 14.86
C PRO A 435 8.69 2.91 15.07
N GLN A 436 9.12 1.93 14.30
CA GLN A 436 8.62 0.56 14.29
C GLN A 436 9.65 -0.48 14.75
N SER A 437 10.83 -0.06 15.19
CA SER A 437 11.89 -0.95 15.67
C SER A 437 11.83 -1.11 17.19
N THR A 438 11.86 -2.35 17.67
CA THR A 438 11.91 -2.66 19.10
C THR A 438 13.32 -2.98 19.58
N PHE A 439 14.25 -3.21 18.66
CA PHE A 439 15.64 -3.56 18.97
C PHE A 439 16.57 -3.14 17.81
N GLY A 440 17.74 -2.64 18.15
CA GLY A 440 18.80 -2.30 17.22
C GLY A 440 20.12 -2.19 17.96
N THR A 441 21.23 -2.10 17.21
CA THR A 441 22.58 -1.93 17.77
C THR A 441 23.22 -0.66 17.25
N PRO A 442 24.13 -0.02 17.99
CA PRO A 442 24.88 1.14 17.50
C PRO A 442 25.63 0.87 16.20
N GLU A 443 26.13 -0.35 16.02
CA GLU A 443 26.87 -0.77 14.82
C GLU A 443 25.93 -0.82 13.61
N LEU A 444 24.70 -1.34 13.77
CA LEU A 444 23.71 -1.37 12.72
C LEU A 444 23.24 0.05 12.36
N ASP A 445 23.01 0.90 13.37
CA ASP A 445 22.64 2.30 13.17
C ASP A 445 23.70 3.08 12.39
N ALA A 446 25.00 2.84 12.67
CA ALA A 446 26.09 3.45 11.94
C ALA A 446 26.13 3.02 10.47
N LYS A 447 25.94 1.71 10.19
CA LYS A 447 25.85 1.19 8.82
C LYS A 447 24.67 1.76 8.05
N ILE A 448 23.48 1.88 8.69
CA ILE A 448 22.30 2.49 8.08
C ILE A 448 22.57 3.96 7.72
N ALA A 449 23.20 4.72 8.63
CA ALA A 449 23.54 6.11 8.38
C ALA A 449 24.54 6.28 7.23
N GLU A 450 25.58 5.42 7.17
CA GLU A 450 26.56 5.41 6.08
C GLU A 450 25.90 5.06 4.74
N ALA A 451 25.11 3.97 4.68
CA ALA A 451 24.39 3.54 3.47
C ALA A 451 23.44 4.63 2.95
N GLY A 452 22.81 5.38 3.85
CA GLY A 452 21.94 6.50 3.51
C GLY A 452 22.61 7.60 2.70
N GLY A 453 23.91 7.81 2.90
CA GLY A 453 24.72 8.80 2.17
C GLY A 453 25.29 8.31 0.83
N LEU A 454 25.16 7.02 0.51
CA LEU A 454 25.68 6.42 -0.71
C LEU A 454 24.69 6.50 -1.87
N ALA A 455 25.17 6.33 -3.10
CA ALA A 455 24.37 6.29 -4.32
C ALA A 455 24.75 5.09 -5.19
N GLY A 456 23.84 4.69 -6.12
CA GLY A 456 24.09 3.66 -7.12
C GLY A 456 24.49 2.29 -6.52
N PRO A 457 25.42 1.56 -7.16
CA PRO A 457 25.79 0.21 -6.72
C PRO A 457 26.32 0.14 -5.28
N ALA A 458 27.07 1.15 -4.82
CA ALA A 458 27.58 1.18 -3.45
C ALA A 458 26.45 1.26 -2.41
N ARG A 459 25.38 2.01 -2.71
CA ARG A 459 24.15 2.06 -1.90
C ARG A 459 23.45 0.71 -1.87
N GLN A 460 23.28 0.10 -3.04
CA GLN A 460 22.68 -1.23 -3.19
C GLN A 460 23.41 -2.26 -2.31
N ASP A 461 24.72 -2.33 -2.41
CA ASP A 461 25.55 -3.31 -1.69
C ASP A 461 25.53 -3.06 -0.18
N ALA A 462 25.58 -1.79 0.24
CA ALA A 462 25.58 -1.43 1.65
C ALA A 462 24.26 -1.82 2.34
N PHE A 463 23.11 -1.51 1.73
CA PHE A 463 21.82 -1.93 2.27
C PHE A 463 21.63 -3.45 2.20
N ALA A 464 22.08 -4.12 1.15
CA ALA A 464 22.05 -5.58 1.06
C ALA A 464 22.83 -6.25 2.21
N ALA A 465 23.96 -5.68 2.61
CA ALA A 465 24.72 -6.15 3.76
C ALA A 465 23.99 -5.90 5.11
N ILE A 466 23.27 -4.80 5.24
CA ILE A 466 22.47 -4.49 6.44
C ILE A 466 21.39 -5.55 6.69
N PHE A 467 20.71 -6.03 5.64
CA PHE A 467 19.72 -7.10 5.80
C PHE A 467 20.37 -8.44 6.18
N ALA A 468 21.57 -8.73 5.71
CA ALA A 468 22.33 -9.90 6.17
C ALA A 468 22.69 -9.79 7.65
N ASP A 469 23.24 -8.65 8.09
CA ASP A 469 23.54 -8.39 9.50
C ASP A 469 22.29 -8.47 10.39
N GLN A 470 21.16 -7.96 9.91
CA GLN A 470 19.87 -8.06 10.62
C GLN A 470 19.50 -9.53 10.87
N ASN A 471 19.62 -10.38 9.87
CA ASN A 471 19.29 -11.79 9.99
C ASN A 471 20.25 -12.55 10.90
N ASP A 472 21.55 -12.25 10.81
CA ASP A 472 22.60 -13.01 11.50
C ASP A 472 22.83 -12.56 12.93
N SER A 473 22.84 -11.24 13.18
CA SER A 473 23.32 -10.65 14.42
C SER A 473 22.21 -10.02 15.28
N VAL A 474 21.08 -9.65 14.69
CA VAL A 474 19.95 -9.01 15.38
C VAL A 474 18.75 -9.93 15.47
N ALA A 475 18.35 -10.54 14.35
CA ALA A 475 17.23 -11.46 14.24
C ALA A 475 15.92 -10.91 14.85
N GLN A 476 15.65 -9.61 14.69
CA GLN A 476 14.43 -8.97 15.20
C GLN A 476 13.18 -9.41 14.44
N TYR A 477 13.33 -9.79 13.15
CA TYR A 477 12.24 -10.18 12.27
C TYR A 477 12.33 -11.64 11.87
N VAL A 478 11.20 -12.32 11.93
CA VAL A 478 10.99 -13.61 11.26
C VAL A 478 10.18 -13.33 10.01
N HIS A 479 10.87 -13.26 8.87
CA HIS A 479 10.27 -12.99 7.58
C HIS A 479 9.37 -14.17 7.18
N LEU A 480 8.17 -13.91 6.70
CA LEU A 480 7.21 -14.91 6.27
C LEU A 480 7.09 -14.94 4.75
N ALA A 481 6.60 -13.86 4.16
CA ALA A 481 6.26 -13.85 2.76
C ALA A 481 6.35 -12.45 2.13
N HIS A 482 6.80 -12.38 0.88
CA HIS A 482 6.53 -11.28 -0.03
C HIS A 482 5.14 -11.49 -0.62
N MET A 483 4.26 -10.51 -0.44
CA MET A 483 2.85 -10.63 -0.80
C MET A 483 2.62 -10.34 -2.28
N ARG A 484 1.53 -10.87 -2.82
CA ARG A 484 1.01 -10.56 -4.15
C ARG A 484 -0.42 -10.04 -4.02
N GLY A 485 -0.77 -9.06 -4.83
CA GLY A 485 -2.14 -8.61 -4.99
C GLY A 485 -2.87 -9.41 -6.07
N LEU A 486 -4.20 -9.44 -6.00
CA LEU A 486 -5.07 -9.96 -7.05
C LEU A 486 -5.92 -8.81 -7.60
N LEU A 487 -5.71 -8.49 -8.87
CA LEU A 487 -6.53 -7.53 -9.61
C LEU A 487 -7.57 -8.29 -10.44
N GLY A 488 -8.84 -8.00 -10.23
CA GLY A 488 -9.90 -8.43 -11.13
C GLY A 488 -9.83 -7.66 -12.45
N ILE A 489 -9.86 -8.36 -13.57
CA ILE A 489 -9.79 -7.77 -14.90
C ILE A 489 -10.84 -8.43 -15.80
N SER A 490 -11.73 -7.61 -16.37
CA SER A 490 -12.69 -8.07 -17.36
C SER A 490 -12.01 -8.48 -18.67
N PRO A 491 -12.50 -9.50 -19.38
CA PRO A 491 -12.03 -9.82 -20.74
C PRO A 491 -12.17 -8.68 -21.76
N SER A 492 -12.96 -7.65 -21.46
CA SER A 492 -13.18 -6.48 -22.31
C SER A 492 -12.01 -5.50 -22.36
N VAL A 493 -11.04 -5.61 -21.41
CA VAL A 493 -9.90 -4.69 -21.30
C VAL A 493 -8.58 -5.43 -21.23
N ARG A 494 -7.50 -4.71 -21.55
CA ARG A 494 -6.10 -5.11 -21.37
C ARG A 494 -5.45 -4.13 -20.41
N TYR A 495 -4.86 -4.65 -19.35
CA TYR A 495 -4.03 -3.92 -18.40
C TYR A 495 -3.00 -4.89 -17.81
N GLN A 496 -1.75 -4.47 -17.75
CA GLN A 496 -0.69 -5.23 -17.11
C GLN A 496 -0.43 -4.62 -15.73
N PRO A 497 -0.90 -5.26 -14.65
CA PRO A 497 -0.60 -4.79 -13.31
C PRO A 497 0.89 -5.04 -12.96
N ASP A 498 1.44 -4.17 -12.16
CA ASP A 498 2.82 -4.21 -11.66
C ASP A 498 2.86 -3.98 -10.15
N SER A 499 4.05 -3.84 -9.57
CA SER A 499 4.21 -3.66 -8.13
C SER A 499 3.63 -2.35 -7.57
N ALA A 500 3.29 -1.38 -8.42
CA ALA A 500 2.64 -0.13 -8.01
C ALA A 500 1.10 -0.22 -8.04
N THR A 501 0.53 -1.21 -8.75
CA THR A 501 -0.91 -1.29 -9.04
C THR A 501 -1.82 -1.22 -7.80
N GLY A 502 -1.34 -1.65 -6.64
CA GLY A 502 -2.08 -1.53 -5.37
C GLY A 502 -2.27 -0.10 -4.89
N ASP A 503 -1.33 0.79 -5.17
CA ASP A 503 -1.24 2.16 -4.68
C ASP A 503 -1.37 3.21 -5.79
N GLU A 504 -1.16 2.80 -7.05
CA GLU A 504 -1.18 3.65 -8.24
C GLU A 504 -1.63 2.83 -9.45
N MET A 505 -2.79 3.13 -9.99
CA MET A 505 -3.36 2.43 -11.14
C MET A 505 -3.38 3.36 -12.35
N HIS A 506 -2.48 3.14 -13.31
CA HIS A 506 -2.36 3.95 -14.52
C HIS A 506 -3.53 3.70 -15.48
N LEU A 507 -4.63 4.44 -15.35
CA LEU A 507 -5.80 4.30 -16.24
C LEU A 507 -5.46 4.59 -17.70
N ALA A 508 -4.49 5.48 -17.95
CA ALA A 508 -4.02 5.77 -19.31
C ALA A 508 -3.35 4.57 -19.99
N ALA A 509 -2.91 3.56 -19.25
CA ALA A 509 -2.36 2.32 -19.78
C ALA A 509 -3.42 1.27 -20.12
N VAL A 510 -4.66 1.43 -19.66
CA VAL A 510 -5.75 0.49 -19.94
C VAL A 510 -6.20 0.64 -21.39
N ARG A 511 -6.34 -0.48 -22.09
CA ARG A 511 -6.79 -0.53 -23.49
C ARG A 511 -8.02 -1.43 -23.62
N PRO A 512 -8.96 -1.14 -24.53
CA PRO A 512 -9.99 -2.11 -24.91
C PRO A 512 -9.35 -3.39 -25.46
N ALA A 513 -9.91 -4.55 -25.14
CA ALA A 513 -9.49 -5.80 -25.76
C ALA A 513 -9.97 -5.84 -27.21
N ALA A 514 -9.10 -6.29 -28.14
CA ALA A 514 -9.52 -6.51 -29.52
C ALA A 514 -10.50 -7.68 -29.62
N ALA A 515 -11.51 -7.57 -30.47
CA ALA A 515 -12.48 -8.64 -30.68
C ALA A 515 -11.77 -9.91 -31.19
N GLY A 516 -11.79 -10.99 -30.38
CA GLY A 516 -11.24 -12.31 -30.73
C GLY A 516 -9.80 -12.58 -30.26
N GLU A 517 -9.15 -11.69 -29.55
CA GLU A 517 -7.89 -12.00 -28.85
C GLU A 517 -8.19 -12.64 -27.48
N ALA A 518 -7.82 -13.92 -27.33
CA ALA A 518 -7.67 -14.53 -26.00
C ALA A 518 -6.51 -13.84 -25.24
N ARG A 519 -6.62 -13.76 -23.90
CA ARG A 519 -5.54 -13.30 -23.02
C ARG A 519 -4.27 -14.12 -23.23
#